data_a7eea599f1b1d01f274d217d96bb8e75
#
_entry.id   a7eea599f1b1d01f274d217d96bb8e75
#
_cell.length_a   1.000
_cell.length_b   1.000
_cell.length_c   1.000
_cell.angle_alpha   90.00
_cell.angle_beta   90.00
_cell.angle_gamma   90.00
#
_symmetry.space_group_name_H-M   'P 1'
#
loop_
_entity.id
_entity.type
_entity.pdbx_description
1 polymer ?
#
loop_
_entity_poly.entity_id
_entity_poly.type
_entity_poly.pdbx_seq_one_letter_code
_entity_poly.pdbx_strand_id
1 'polypeptide(L)'
;MICRKVVFHGKVQGVSFRRQTALKADELSVSGYVRNNADGTVEAIFMGSEKNVKDLINFCRTSVDNAEVTSYEEKETVWYGDHGFRILH
;
A
#
# COMPACT_ATOMS: atom_id res chain seq x y z
N MET A 1 12.49 -8.23 -9.07
CA MET A 1 11.77 -7.84 -7.85
C MET A 1 12.06 -6.40 -7.52
N ILE A 2 11.06 -5.63 -7.18
CA ILE A 2 11.21 -4.22 -6.81
C ILE A 2 10.64 -3.99 -5.42
N CYS A 3 11.02 -2.88 -4.79
CA CYS A 3 10.50 -2.45 -3.51
C CYS A 3 10.22 -0.96 -3.55
N ARG A 4 8.99 -0.57 -3.20
CA ARG A 4 8.54 0.82 -3.27
C ARG A 4 7.90 1.24 -1.96
N LYS A 5 8.23 2.46 -1.52
CA LYS A 5 7.49 3.13 -0.45
C LYS A 5 6.49 4.08 -1.10
N VAL A 6 5.24 3.98 -0.71
CA VAL A 6 4.16 4.80 -1.28
C VAL A 6 3.41 5.47 -0.15
N VAL A 7 3.12 6.76 -0.32
CA VAL A 7 2.30 7.53 0.62
C VAL A 7 1.08 8.02 -0.14
N PHE A 8 -0.10 7.66 0.34
CA PHE A 8 -1.37 8.03 -0.29
C PHE A 8 -2.02 9.17 0.49
N HIS A 9 -2.44 10.20 -0.25
CA HIS A 9 -3.12 11.38 0.28
C HIS A 9 -4.59 11.37 -0.14
N GLY A 10 -5.43 12.01 0.65
CA GLY A 10 -6.85 12.14 0.38
C GLY A 10 -7.68 11.49 1.46
N LYS A 11 -8.86 10.99 1.10
CA LYS A 11 -9.72 10.27 2.03
C LYS A 11 -9.30 8.81 2.06
N VAL A 12 -8.32 8.49 2.90
CA VAL A 12 -7.69 7.17 2.95
C VAL A 12 -7.73 6.53 4.34
N GLN A 13 -8.09 7.27 5.38
CA GLN A 13 -8.27 6.70 6.72
C GLN A 13 -9.76 6.60 7.04
N GLY A 14 -10.12 5.61 7.88
CA GLY A 14 -11.52 5.40 8.28
C GLY A 14 -12.40 4.75 7.22
N VAL A 15 -11.80 4.15 6.18
CA VAL A 15 -12.53 3.56 5.05
C VAL A 15 -12.04 2.14 4.70
N SER A 16 -11.45 1.43 5.65
CA SER A 16 -10.91 0.08 5.45
C SER A 16 -9.79 0.02 4.41
N PHE A 17 -9.10 1.13 4.19
CA PHE A 17 -8.03 1.19 3.18
C PHE A 17 -6.93 0.17 3.46
N ARG A 18 -6.46 0.10 4.71
CA ARG A 18 -5.39 -0.83 5.09
C ARG A 18 -5.80 -2.27 4.88
N ARG A 19 -7.03 -2.62 5.26
CA ARG A 19 -7.53 -3.98 5.12
C ARG A 19 -7.62 -4.39 3.65
N GLN A 20 -8.19 -3.54 2.81
CA GLN A 20 -8.34 -3.83 1.39
C GLN A 20 -6.98 -3.94 0.70
N THR A 21 -6.04 -3.07 1.08
CA THR A 21 -4.67 -3.13 0.58
C THR A 21 -4.00 -4.45 0.96
N ALA A 22 -4.13 -4.88 2.22
CA ALA A 22 -3.52 -6.11 2.68
C ALA A 22 -4.09 -7.34 1.98
N LEU A 23 -5.40 -7.38 1.77
CA LEU A 23 -6.03 -8.48 1.05
C LEU A 23 -5.52 -8.56 -0.39
N LYS A 24 -5.40 -7.43 -1.04
CA LYS A 24 -4.91 -7.39 -2.42
C LYS A 24 -3.42 -7.73 -2.50
N ALA A 25 -2.63 -7.29 -1.52
CA ALA A 25 -1.22 -7.63 -1.44
C ALA A 25 -1.02 -9.14 -1.31
N ASP A 26 -1.81 -9.79 -0.47
CA ASP A 26 -1.74 -11.26 -0.32
C ASP A 26 -2.12 -11.95 -1.64
N GLU A 27 -3.15 -11.48 -2.31
CA GLU A 27 -3.56 -12.00 -3.60
C GLU A 27 -2.47 -11.88 -4.66
N LEU A 28 -1.71 -10.80 -4.63
CA LEU A 28 -0.64 -10.52 -5.59
C LEU A 28 0.74 -10.98 -5.12
N SER A 29 0.83 -11.65 -3.97
CA SER A 29 2.09 -12.09 -3.38
C SER A 29 3.08 -10.95 -3.17
N VAL A 30 2.58 -9.79 -2.74
CA VAL A 30 3.39 -8.64 -2.40
C VAL A 30 3.65 -8.63 -0.89
N SER A 31 4.91 -8.46 -0.50
CA SER A 31 5.32 -8.35 0.89
C SER A 31 5.46 -6.88 1.30
N GLY A 32 5.43 -6.62 2.60
CA GLY A 32 5.60 -5.28 3.13
C GLY A 32 4.61 -4.95 4.23
N TYR A 33 4.20 -3.69 4.28
CA TYR A 33 3.23 -3.24 5.29
C TYR A 33 2.40 -2.07 4.77
N VAL A 34 1.33 -1.79 5.50
CA VAL A 34 0.53 -0.57 5.33
C VAL A 34 0.17 -0.04 6.71
N ARG A 35 0.23 1.28 6.90
CA ARG A 35 -0.14 1.91 8.16
C ARG A 35 -0.73 3.31 7.95
N ASN A 36 -1.51 3.76 8.92
CA ASN A 36 -1.96 5.15 8.96
C ASN A 36 -0.86 6.02 9.57
N ASN A 37 -0.63 7.18 8.99
CA ASN A 37 0.26 8.19 9.55
C ASN A 37 -0.57 9.22 10.35
N ALA A 38 0.08 9.91 11.28
CA ALA A 38 -0.58 10.90 12.14
C ALA A 38 -1.14 12.09 11.34
N ASP A 39 -0.60 12.36 10.16
CA ASP A 39 -1.03 13.48 9.31
C ASP A 39 -2.23 13.17 8.42
N GLY A 40 -2.84 12.00 8.58
CA GLY A 40 -4.00 11.59 7.80
C GLY A 40 -3.67 10.80 6.54
N THR A 41 -2.40 10.66 6.19
CA THR A 41 -1.99 9.84 5.03
C THR A 41 -1.90 8.37 5.40
N VAL A 42 -1.83 7.52 4.38
CA VAL A 42 -1.54 6.09 4.54
C VAL A 42 -0.21 5.80 3.86
N GLU A 43 0.67 5.16 4.59
CA GLU A 43 2.00 4.79 4.09
C GLU A 43 2.06 3.29 3.88
N ALA A 44 2.70 2.86 2.80
CA ALA A 44 2.92 1.46 2.53
C ALA A 44 4.31 1.20 1.99
N ILE A 45 4.83 -0.01 2.27
CA ILE A 45 5.98 -0.55 1.54
C ILE A 45 5.48 -1.78 0.80
N PHE A 46 5.77 -1.85 -0.49
CA PHE A 46 5.40 -2.96 -1.35
C PHE A 46 6.65 -3.56 -2.00
N MET A 47 6.86 -4.85 -1.80
CA MET A 47 7.96 -5.59 -2.40
C MET A 47 7.41 -6.82 -3.13
N GLY A 48 7.79 -6.98 -4.38
CA GLY A 48 7.34 -8.09 -5.20
C GLY A 48 7.79 -7.92 -6.65
N SER A 49 7.19 -8.68 -7.56
CA SER A 49 7.46 -8.49 -8.98
C SER A 49 7.03 -7.08 -9.40
N GLU A 50 7.69 -6.54 -10.40
CA GLU A 50 7.37 -5.20 -10.90
C GLU A 50 5.89 -5.11 -11.29
N LYS A 51 5.37 -6.11 -12.01
CA LYS A 51 3.97 -6.14 -12.42
C LYS A 51 3.03 -6.12 -11.22
N ASN A 52 3.28 -6.97 -10.22
CA ASN A 52 2.38 -7.10 -9.08
C ASN A 52 2.41 -5.86 -8.18
N VAL A 53 3.59 -5.26 -7.99
CA VAL A 53 3.70 -4.02 -7.22
C VAL A 53 2.96 -2.89 -7.93
N LYS A 54 3.12 -2.76 -9.24
CA LYS A 54 2.41 -1.73 -10.01
C LYS A 54 0.90 -1.95 -9.99
N ASP A 55 0.45 -3.19 -10.11
CA ASP A 55 -0.97 -3.52 -10.03
C ASP A 55 -1.55 -3.15 -8.65
N LEU A 56 -0.80 -3.42 -7.59
CA LEU A 56 -1.22 -3.08 -6.23
C LEU A 56 -1.30 -1.58 -6.01
N ILE A 57 -0.30 -0.82 -6.46
CA ILE A 57 -0.33 0.64 -6.36
C ILE A 57 -1.54 1.19 -7.11
N ASN A 58 -1.79 0.69 -8.31
CA ASN A 58 -2.93 1.12 -9.10
C ASN A 58 -4.26 0.77 -8.43
N PHE A 59 -4.37 -0.42 -7.83
CA PHE A 59 -5.54 -0.79 -7.05
C PHE A 59 -5.78 0.20 -5.90
N CYS A 60 -4.73 0.53 -5.16
CA CYS A 60 -4.85 1.47 -4.04
C CYS A 60 -5.28 2.87 -4.48
N ARG A 61 -4.83 3.29 -5.66
CA ARG A 61 -5.18 4.61 -6.21
C ARG A 61 -6.62 4.71 -6.67
N THR A 62 -7.20 3.62 -7.16
CA THR A 62 -8.43 3.71 -7.95
C THR A 62 -9.56 2.81 -7.46
N SER A 63 -9.29 1.78 -6.69
CA SER A 63 -10.25 0.69 -6.48
C SER A 63 -10.55 0.34 -5.04
N VAL A 64 -10.03 1.09 -4.07
CA VAL A 64 -10.38 0.88 -2.67
C VAL A 64 -11.74 1.51 -2.40
N ASP A 65 -12.69 0.69 -1.94
CA ASP A 65 -14.05 1.15 -1.68
C ASP A 65 -14.09 2.29 -0.67
N ASN A 66 -14.89 3.31 -0.96
CA ASN A 66 -15.11 4.48 -0.11
C ASN A 66 -13.87 5.35 0.11
N ALA A 67 -12.76 5.04 -0.51
CA ALA A 67 -11.56 5.87 -0.45
C ALA A 67 -11.49 6.81 -1.65
N GLU A 68 -10.80 7.93 -1.45
CA GLU A 68 -10.55 8.88 -2.52
C GLU A 68 -9.09 9.31 -2.42
N VAL A 69 -8.25 8.79 -3.32
CA VAL A 69 -6.83 9.14 -3.38
C VAL A 69 -6.69 10.35 -4.29
N THR A 70 -6.30 11.47 -3.71
CA THR A 70 -6.11 12.73 -4.46
C THR A 70 -4.72 12.86 -5.04
N SER A 71 -3.72 12.27 -4.39
CA SER A 71 -2.34 12.23 -4.86
C SER A 71 -1.58 11.12 -4.14
N TYR A 72 -0.42 10.76 -4.66
CA TYR A 72 0.44 9.79 -4.00
C TYR A 72 1.90 10.08 -4.34
N GLU A 73 2.80 9.63 -3.46
CA GLU A 73 4.23 9.74 -3.64
C GLU A 73 4.80 8.33 -3.64
N GLU A 74 5.72 8.07 -4.56
CA GLU A 74 6.33 6.75 -4.71
C GLU A 74 7.84 6.91 -4.82
N LYS A 75 8.60 6.09 -4.07
CA LYS A 75 10.04 6.06 -4.19
C LYS A 75 10.59 4.67 -3.96
N GLU A 76 11.78 4.41 -4.48
CA GLU A 76 12.49 3.17 -4.22
C GLU A 76 12.89 3.10 -2.75
N THR A 77 12.83 1.90 -2.19
CA THR A 77 13.23 1.64 -0.82
C THR A 77 13.68 0.17 -0.68
N VAL A 78 14.00 -0.22 0.53
CA VAL A 78 14.38 -1.59 0.86
C VAL A 78 13.47 -2.08 1.98
N TRP A 79 13.07 -3.35 1.90
CA TRP A 79 12.26 -4.00 2.93
C TRP A 79 13.05 -5.17 3.52
N TYR A 80 13.30 -5.11 4.81
CA TYR A 80 14.04 -6.14 5.54
C TYR A 80 13.15 -7.00 6.43
N GLY A 81 11.83 -6.83 6.33
CA GLY A 81 10.89 -7.59 7.13
C GLY A 81 10.63 -8.98 6.56
N ASP A 82 9.69 -9.68 7.19
CA ASP A 82 9.30 -11.02 6.79
C ASP A 82 8.62 -11.04 5.43
N HIS A 83 8.55 -12.22 4.82
CA HIS A 83 7.66 -12.43 3.68
C HIS A 83 6.22 -12.34 4.17
N GLY A 84 5.36 -11.79 3.32
CA GLY A 84 3.97 -11.55 3.65
C GLY A 84 3.70 -10.07 3.88
N PHE A 85 2.44 -9.73 4.04
CA PHE A 85 2.00 -8.34 4.15
C PHE A 85 1.34 -8.10 5.50
N ARG A 86 1.69 -7.00 6.15
CA ARG A 86 1.21 -6.68 7.50
C ARG A 86 0.46 -5.36 7.52
N ILE A 87 -0.59 -5.32 8.35
CA ILE A 87 -1.26 -4.07 8.71
C ILE A 87 -0.63 -3.62 10.03
N LEU A 88 -0.07 -2.42 10.05
CA LEU A 88 0.49 -1.83 11.26
C LEU A 88 -0.51 -0.84 11.86
N HIS A 89 -0.57 -0.83 13.18
CA HIS A 89 -1.54 0.01 13.93
C HIS A 89 -0.88 1.17 14.66
#